data_7c9c0a02ebe4714faf628b27a1840bf7
#
_entry.id   7c9c0a02ebe4714faf628b27a1840bf7
#
_cell.length_a   1.000
_cell.length_b   1.000
_cell.length_c   1.000
_cell.angle_alpha   90.00
_cell.angle_beta   90.00
_cell.angle_gamma   90.00
#
_symmetry.space_group_name_H-M   'P 1'
#
loop_
_entity.id
_entity.type
_entity.pdbx_description
1 polymer ?
#
loop_
_entity_poly.entity_id
_entity_poly.type
_entity_poly.pdbx_seq_one_letter_code
_entity_poly.pdbx_strand_id
1 'polypeptide(L)'
;MSHSPASPIAAGDLRETLRSMVSVLQGEREALSSLDLDTIMGCAYEKNDLCGRLAEAEPDHVDEECRGLLDAARRLNEVNRQLRNLIAANVSARLEAIAGGPALYRARANAPAYAYAGGRG
;
A
#
# COMPACT_ATOMS: atom_id res chain seq x y z
N MET A 1 -0.38 -20.74 21.26
CA MET A 1 0.16 -21.27 20.66
C MET A 1 1.14 -20.73 20.05
N SER A 2 2.01 -21.08 20.06
CA SER A 2 3.00 -20.45 19.45
C SER A 2 3.22 -21.09 18.19
N HIS A 3 3.77 -20.44 17.32
CA HIS A 3 4.15 -21.04 16.15
C HIS A 3 5.55 -20.64 15.95
N SER A 4 6.22 -21.31 15.12
CA SER A 4 7.59 -21.08 14.90
C SER A 4 7.79 -20.16 13.76
N PRO A 5 8.14 -18.99 14.01
CA PRO A 5 8.30 -18.03 12.94
C PRO A 5 9.46 -18.33 12.06
N ALA A 6 10.34 -19.14 12.51
CA ALA A 6 11.50 -19.41 11.71
C ALA A 6 11.30 -20.54 10.73
N SER A 7 10.18 -21.18 10.73
CA SER A 7 9.99 -22.29 9.83
C SER A 7 9.87 -21.83 8.39
N PRO A 8 10.57 -22.47 7.49
CA PRO A 8 10.43 -22.09 6.08
C PRO A 8 9.04 -22.41 5.59
N ILE A 9 8.63 -21.68 4.58
CA ILE A 9 7.34 -21.91 3.99
C ILE A 9 7.45 -23.03 2.98
N ALA A 10 6.60 -24.03 3.10
CA ALA A 10 6.54 -25.10 2.12
C ALA A 10 5.97 -24.59 0.80
N ALA A 11 6.19 -25.34 -0.26
CA ALA A 11 5.73 -24.93 -1.59
C ALA A 11 4.25 -24.62 -1.64
N GLY A 12 3.43 -25.47 -1.03
CA GLY A 12 1.99 -25.25 -1.02
C GLY A 12 1.64 -24.00 -0.24
N ASP A 13 2.34 -23.76 0.85
CA ASP A 13 2.09 -22.58 1.64
C ASP A 13 2.53 -21.31 0.92
N LEU A 14 3.57 -21.40 0.12
CA LEU A 14 4.00 -20.26 -0.66
C LEU A 14 2.91 -19.84 -1.64
N ARG A 15 2.33 -20.80 -2.35
CA ARG A 15 1.25 -20.51 -3.27
C ARG A 15 0.08 -19.87 -2.55
N GLU A 16 -0.27 -20.45 -1.42
CA GLU A 16 -1.39 -19.93 -0.65
C GLU A 16 -1.11 -18.53 -0.14
N THR A 17 0.11 -18.30 0.33
CA THR A 17 0.50 -16.97 0.79
C THR A 17 0.44 -15.95 -0.33
N LEU A 18 0.87 -16.33 -1.52
CA LEU A 18 0.81 -15.44 -2.66
C LEU A 18 -0.63 -15.16 -3.09
N ARG A 19 -1.50 -16.17 -3.04
CA ARG A 19 -2.91 -15.96 -3.33
C ARG A 19 -3.52 -15.00 -2.32
N SER A 20 -3.16 -15.17 -1.06
CA SER A 20 -3.63 -14.25 -0.02
C SER A 20 -3.15 -12.84 -0.27
N MET A 21 -1.90 -12.69 -0.72
CA MET A 21 -1.37 -11.36 -1.01
C MET A 21 -2.15 -10.71 -2.15
N VAL A 22 -2.44 -11.46 -3.21
CA VAL A 22 -3.21 -10.92 -4.32
C VAL A 22 -4.60 -10.50 -3.84
N SER A 23 -5.22 -11.32 -3.00
CA SER A 23 -6.53 -11.02 -2.48
C SER A 23 -6.52 -9.74 -1.63
N VAL A 24 -5.51 -9.60 -0.77
CA VAL A 24 -5.39 -8.41 0.06
C VAL A 24 -5.18 -7.17 -0.79
N LEU A 25 -4.37 -7.29 -1.84
CA LEU A 25 -4.13 -6.15 -2.71
C LEU A 25 -5.37 -5.75 -3.48
N GLN A 26 -6.19 -6.73 -3.87
CA GLN A 26 -7.47 -6.41 -4.51
C GLN A 26 -8.40 -5.71 -3.54
N GLY A 27 -8.44 -6.17 -2.30
CA GLY A 27 -9.23 -5.52 -1.26
C GLY A 27 -8.75 -4.12 -0.98
N GLU A 28 -7.43 -3.92 -0.96
CA GLU A 28 -6.86 -2.61 -0.76
C GLU A 28 -7.27 -1.66 -1.88
N ARG A 29 -7.25 -2.15 -3.11
CA ARG A 29 -7.64 -1.33 -4.24
C ARG A 29 -9.08 -0.85 -4.11
N GLU A 30 -9.97 -1.75 -3.71
CA GLU A 30 -11.35 -1.38 -3.53
C GLU A 30 -11.52 -0.40 -2.39
N ALA A 31 -10.81 -0.63 -1.30
CA ALA A 31 -10.88 0.26 -0.16
C ALA A 31 -10.35 1.64 -0.50
N LEU A 32 -9.30 1.71 -1.30
CA LEU A 32 -8.77 2.99 -1.75
C LEU A 32 -9.79 3.71 -2.61
N SER A 33 -10.47 2.99 -3.49
CA SER A 33 -11.46 3.60 -4.37
C SER A 33 -12.65 4.15 -3.58
N SER A 34 -12.99 3.53 -2.49
CA SER A 34 -14.10 3.99 -1.68
C SER A 34 -13.68 4.79 -0.47
N LEU A 35 -12.38 4.99 -0.29
CA LEU A 35 -11.83 5.73 0.84
C LEU A 35 -12.23 5.14 2.19
N ASP A 36 -12.22 3.82 2.24
CA ASP A 36 -12.55 3.09 3.46
C ASP A 36 -11.29 2.95 4.30
N LEU A 37 -11.06 3.88 5.20
CA LEU A 37 -9.83 3.94 5.96
C LEU A 37 -9.57 2.71 6.82
N ASP A 38 -10.59 2.21 7.45
CA ASP A 38 -10.40 1.05 8.32
C ASP A 38 -9.94 -0.15 7.52
N THR A 39 -10.54 -0.36 6.35
CA THR A 39 -10.13 -1.47 5.50
C THR A 39 -8.74 -1.24 4.93
N ILE A 40 -8.42 0.01 4.59
CA ILE A 40 -7.08 0.32 4.08
C ILE A 40 -6.03 -0.04 5.15
N MET A 41 -6.30 0.31 6.39
CA MET A 41 -5.36 0.01 7.47
C MET A 41 -5.27 -1.48 7.73
N GLY A 42 -6.39 -2.17 7.67
CA GLY A 42 -6.37 -3.62 7.83
C GLY A 42 -5.58 -4.30 6.75
N CYS A 43 -5.72 -3.83 5.52
CA CYS A 43 -4.95 -4.38 4.40
C CYS A 43 -3.47 -4.12 4.59
N ALA A 44 -3.10 -2.96 5.13
CA ALA A 44 -1.70 -2.66 5.38
C ALA A 44 -1.09 -3.64 6.38
N TYR A 45 -1.83 -3.97 7.43
CA TYR A 45 -1.35 -4.93 8.39
C TYR A 45 -1.21 -6.32 7.77
N GLU A 46 -2.19 -6.73 7.00
CA GLU A 46 -2.13 -8.03 6.37
C GLU A 46 -1.00 -8.11 5.37
N LYS A 47 -0.78 -7.05 4.61
CA LYS A 47 0.32 -7.03 3.64
C LYS A 47 1.65 -7.21 4.36
N ASN A 48 1.79 -6.52 5.49
CA ASN A 48 3.02 -6.59 6.22
C ASN A 48 3.28 -8.00 6.73
N ASP A 49 2.24 -8.62 7.25
CA ASP A 49 2.35 -9.98 7.75
C ASP A 49 2.71 -10.94 6.61
N LEU A 50 2.04 -10.81 5.48
CA LEU A 50 2.29 -11.70 4.35
C LEU A 50 3.68 -11.46 3.76
N CYS A 51 4.15 -10.23 3.75
CA CYS A 51 5.50 -9.96 3.29
C CYS A 51 6.53 -10.64 4.18
N GLY A 52 6.30 -10.64 5.49
CA GLY A 52 7.19 -11.34 6.39
C GLY A 52 7.23 -12.82 6.12
N ARG A 53 6.09 -13.41 5.80
CA ARG A 53 6.03 -14.82 5.48
C ARG A 53 6.72 -15.10 4.14
N LEU A 54 6.52 -14.23 3.17
CA LEU A 54 7.15 -14.42 1.86
C LEU A 54 8.66 -14.33 1.96
N ALA A 55 9.17 -13.53 2.88
CA ALA A 55 10.60 -13.38 3.03
C ALA A 55 11.27 -14.68 3.49
N GLU A 56 10.48 -15.61 4.01
CA GLU A 56 11.01 -16.87 4.46
C GLU A 56 10.92 -17.97 3.42
N ALA A 57 10.44 -17.64 2.24
CA ALA A 57 10.22 -18.66 1.22
C ALA A 57 11.54 -19.14 0.62
N GLU A 58 11.58 -20.40 0.30
CA GLU A 58 12.75 -20.99 -0.33
C GLU A 58 12.66 -20.73 -1.84
N PRO A 59 13.75 -20.30 -2.46
CA PRO A 59 13.71 -20.05 -3.90
C PRO A 59 13.30 -21.27 -4.71
N ASP A 60 13.63 -22.45 -4.22
CA ASP A 60 13.30 -23.66 -4.95
C ASP A 60 11.83 -23.93 -5.05
N HIS A 61 11.04 -23.31 -4.22
CA HIS A 61 9.61 -23.55 -4.23
C HIS A 61 8.86 -22.61 -5.16
N VAL A 62 9.54 -21.78 -5.89
CA VAL A 62 8.91 -20.79 -6.77
C VAL A 62 8.69 -21.42 -8.13
N ASP A 63 7.51 -21.97 -8.34
CA ASP A 63 7.17 -22.59 -9.61
C ASP A 63 6.48 -21.57 -10.51
N GLU A 64 5.95 -22.05 -11.63
CA GLU A 64 5.34 -21.19 -12.61
C GLU A 64 4.11 -20.46 -12.05
N GLU A 65 3.31 -21.19 -11.31
CA GLU A 65 2.13 -20.57 -10.72
C GLU A 65 2.52 -19.50 -9.72
N CYS A 66 3.54 -19.75 -8.92
CA CYS A 66 4.03 -18.76 -7.96
C CYS A 66 4.54 -17.53 -8.67
N ARG A 67 5.22 -17.69 -9.79
CA ARG A 67 5.72 -16.54 -10.54
C ARG A 67 4.57 -15.71 -11.07
N GLY A 68 3.53 -16.35 -11.58
CA GLY A 68 2.36 -15.64 -12.05
C GLY A 68 1.68 -14.85 -10.94
N LEU A 69 1.55 -15.47 -9.78
CA LEU A 69 0.94 -14.79 -8.64
C LEU A 69 1.80 -13.64 -8.16
N LEU A 70 3.11 -13.82 -8.16
CA LEU A 70 4.02 -12.78 -7.75
C LEU A 70 3.95 -11.58 -8.70
N ASP A 71 3.88 -11.85 -10.00
CA ASP A 71 3.74 -10.78 -10.98
C ASP A 71 2.44 -10.04 -10.80
N ALA A 72 1.35 -10.77 -10.55
CA ALA A 72 0.06 -10.14 -10.31
C ALA A 72 0.12 -9.26 -9.06
N ALA A 73 0.76 -9.76 -8.01
CA ALA A 73 0.88 -8.99 -6.78
C ALA A 73 1.69 -7.72 -7.00
N ARG A 74 2.76 -7.82 -7.75
CA ARG A 74 3.58 -6.65 -8.03
C ARG A 74 2.81 -5.60 -8.81
N ARG A 75 2.06 -6.03 -9.81
CA ARG A 75 1.29 -5.09 -10.61
C ARG A 75 0.21 -4.43 -9.79
N LEU A 76 -0.49 -5.20 -8.97
CA LEU A 76 -1.53 -4.64 -8.13
C LEU A 76 -0.94 -3.67 -7.10
N ASN A 77 0.19 -4.03 -6.53
CA ASN A 77 0.81 -3.16 -5.55
C ASN A 77 1.22 -1.84 -6.18
N GLU A 78 1.71 -1.88 -7.41
CA GLU A 78 2.10 -0.66 -8.11
C GLU A 78 0.87 0.20 -8.45
N VAL A 79 -0.20 -0.44 -8.92
CA VAL A 79 -1.44 0.28 -9.20
C VAL A 79 -1.96 0.94 -7.92
N ASN A 80 -1.93 0.21 -6.82
CA ASN A 80 -2.42 0.75 -5.57
C ASN A 80 -1.56 1.90 -5.08
N ARG A 81 -0.25 1.82 -5.30
CA ARG A 81 0.65 2.90 -4.93
C ARG A 81 0.31 4.16 -5.71
N GLN A 82 0.08 4.02 -7.01
CA GLN A 82 -0.29 5.14 -7.84
C GLN A 82 -1.64 5.71 -7.43
N LEU A 83 -2.56 4.85 -7.08
CA LEU A 83 -3.87 5.29 -6.64
C LEU A 83 -3.77 6.04 -5.32
N ARG A 84 -2.96 5.56 -4.39
CA ARG A 84 -2.75 6.28 -3.13
C ARG A 84 -2.18 7.66 -3.37
N ASN A 85 -1.23 7.76 -4.29
CA ASN A 85 -0.62 9.05 -4.59
C ASN A 85 -1.62 10.01 -5.22
N LEU A 86 -2.46 9.48 -6.09
CA LEU A 86 -3.47 10.30 -6.75
C LEU A 86 -4.49 10.82 -5.73
N ILE A 87 -4.92 9.94 -4.83
CA ILE A 87 -5.87 10.33 -3.80
C ILE A 87 -5.24 11.40 -2.90
N ALA A 88 -3.99 11.21 -2.52
CA ALA A 88 -3.32 12.17 -1.65
C ALA A 88 -3.21 13.53 -2.32
N ALA A 89 -2.89 13.56 -3.60
CA ALA A 89 -2.81 14.82 -4.34
C ALA A 89 -4.17 15.49 -4.42
N ASN A 90 -5.20 14.71 -4.64
CA ASN A 90 -6.55 15.23 -4.74
C ASN A 90 -7.02 15.81 -3.40
N VAL A 91 -6.74 15.10 -2.31
CA VAL A 91 -7.11 15.57 -1.00
C VAL A 91 -6.35 16.84 -0.66
N SER A 92 -5.07 16.88 -0.99
CA SER A 92 -4.25 18.06 -0.75
C SER A 92 -4.81 19.27 -1.48
N ALA A 93 -5.17 19.09 -2.75
CA ALA A 93 -5.73 20.19 -3.53
C ALA A 93 -7.06 20.66 -2.95
N ARG A 94 -7.88 19.75 -2.48
CA ARG A 94 -9.14 20.15 -1.88
C ARG A 94 -8.96 20.89 -0.56
N LEU A 95 -8.00 20.42 0.21
CA LEU A 95 -7.71 21.09 1.48
C LEU A 95 -7.22 22.51 1.24
N GLU A 96 -6.39 22.71 0.22
CA GLU A 96 -5.94 24.04 -0.12
C GLU A 96 -7.08 24.93 -0.55
N ALA A 97 -7.98 24.40 -1.35
CA ALA A 97 -9.12 25.17 -1.81
C ALA A 97 -10.04 25.55 -0.65
N ILE A 98 -10.25 24.61 0.27
CA ILE A 98 -11.11 24.89 1.41
C ILE A 98 -10.46 25.86 2.36
N ALA A 99 -9.15 25.72 2.56
CA ALA A 99 -8.46 26.47 3.56
C ALA A 99 -8.38 27.93 3.25
N GLY A 100 -8.65 28.33 2.03
CA GLY A 100 -8.62 29.64 1.98
C GLY A 100 -8.71 30.34 0.75
N GLY A 101 -8.87 29.68 -0.19
CA GLY A 101 -8.89 30.38 -1.44
C GLY A 101 -7.58 31.08 -1.70
N PRO A 102 -7.54 31.78 -2.79
CA PRO A 102 -6.27 32.38 -3.26
C PRO A 102 -5.61 33.34 -2.29
N ALA A 103 -6.41 34.14 -1.64
CA ALA A 103 -5.83 35.15 -0.77
C ALA A 103 -5.13 34.54 0.43
N LEU A 104 -5.79 33.57 1.03
CA LEU A 104 -5.21 32.92 2.19
C LEU A 104 -4.04 32.06 1.79
N TYR A 105 -4.13 31.46 0.65
CA TYR A 105 -3.05 30.65 0.16
C TYR A 105 -1.81 31.51 -0.05
N ARG A 106 -1.98 32.69 -0.60
CA ARG A 106 -0.86 33.57 -0.80
C ARG A 106 -0.26 34.01 0.51
N ALA A 107 -1.07 34.28 1.50
CA ALA A 107 -0.57 34.65 2.82
C ALA A 107 0.26 33.50 3.39
N ARG A 108 -0.17 32.31 3.18
CA ARG A 108 0.59 31.19 3.67
C ARG A 108 1.85 30.99 2.90
N ALA A 109 1.85 31.22 1.64
CA ALA A 109 3.04 31.05 0.83
C ALA A 109 4.11 32.02 1.24
N ASN A 110 3.72 33.16 1.83
CA ASN A 110 4.69 34.13 2.29
C ASN A 110 5.11 33.87 3.72
N ALA A 111 4.60 32.86 4.33
CA ALA A 111 5.01 32.53 5.68
C ALA A 111 6.34 31.80 5.65
N PRO A 112 6.95 31.61 6.80
CA PRO A 112 8.23 30.92 6.83
C PRO A 112 8.15 29.58 6.15
N ALA A 113 9.24 29.30 5.55
CA ALA A 113 9.26 28.15 4.68
C ALA A 113 8.96 26.85 5.33
N TYR A 114 9.07 26.77 6.60
CA TYR A 114 8.87 25.51 7.18
C TYR A 114 7.55 24.95 6.80
N ALA A 115 6.65 25.75 6.43
CA ALA A 115 5.36 25.31 6.17
C ALA A 115 5.32 24.29 5.09
N TYR A 116 6.21 24.33 4.23
CA TYR A 116 6.07 23.55 3.21
C TYR A 116 7.08 22.73 3.05
N ALA A 117 7.92 22.78 3.83
CA ALA A 117 8.98 22.10 3.65
C ALA A 117 8.73 20.84 3.18
N GLY A 118 7.98 20.28 3.69
CA GLY A 118 7.87 19.09 3.27
C GLY A 118 7.31 18.99 2.02
N GLY A 119 6.59 19.68 1.86
CA GLY A 119 5.90 19.47 0.81
C GLY A 119 6.35 19.80 -0.35
N ARG A 120 7.04 20.33 -0.47
CA ARG A 120 7.12 20.75 -1.51
C ARG A 120 7.43 20.29 -2.31
N GLY A 121 7.43 20.06 -2.29
CA GLY A 121 7.70 19.50 -3.30
C GLY A 121 7.34 19.97 -3.92
#